data_ffca153f74656478941d70eca74c79f6
#
_entry.id   ffca153f74656478941d70eca74c79f6
#
_cell.length_a   1.000
_cell.length_b   1.000
_cell.length_c   1.000
_cell.angle_alpha   90.00
_cell.angle_beta   90.00
_cell.angle_gamma   90.00
#
_symmetry.space_group_name_H-M   'P 1'
#
loop_
_entity.id
_entity.type
_entity.pdbx_description
1 polymer ?
#
loop_
_entity_poly.entity_id
_entity_poly.type
_entity_poly.pdbx_seq_one_letter_code
_entity_poly.pdbx_strand_id
1 'polypeptide(L)'
;IGEHHSAGWETISSPEIFIAVAADRTKHIKLGTGVISLPYHHPFMVANRMVQLDHMTHGRVMLGVGPGALPGDAYMLGIDPTTQRQRMDEAFGIVLRLMTETEPITYKSEWFELRDAMLQLRPYTKPHMHISVASVQSPAGVALAGKYGASVLTITRPRDPGAPESDLAALWTVAEESAAEHNKVVNRDDWRLVIPVHIAETRKEAFAQARLGAGRYQAEYFEHTMGRDPVIDGPPEKIIDAMVDNGTWIIGDPDDCI
;
A
#
# COMPACT_ATOMS: atom_id res chain seq x y z
N ILE A 1 3.65 2.24 6.62
CA ILE A 1 4.78 3.10 6.19
C ILE A 1 5.00 2.85 4.70
N GLY A 2 4.87 3.90 3.86
CA GLY A 2 5.12 3.86 2.42
C GLY A 2 6.60 3.90 2.05
N GLU A 3 6.90 3.58 0.80
CA GLU A 3 8.22 3.65 0.17
C GLU A 3 8.17 4.65 -0.96
N HIS A 4 9.00 5.71 -0.89
CA HIS A 4 9.20 6.66 -1.96
C HIS A 4 10.65 7.14 -2.03
N HIS A 5 11.10 7.49 -3.24
CA HIS A 5 12.48 7.88 -3.52
C HIS A 5 12.59 9.27 -4.14
N SER A 6 11.46 9.88 -4.52
CA SER A 6 11.39 11.19 -5.19
C SER A 6 10.30 12.07 -4.59
N ALA A 7 10.07 13.25 -5.20
CA ALA A 7 9.03 14.22 -4.88
C ALA A 7 9.14 14.98 -3.55
N GLY A 8 9.92 14.53 -2.59
CA GLY A 8 10.21 15.28 -1.34
C GLY A 8 9.08 15.33 -0.31
N TRP A 9 7.98 14.61 -0.49
CA TRP A 9 6.86 14.58 0.44
C TRP A 9 6.89 13.40 1.40
N GLU A 10 7.03 12.21 0.88
CA GLU A 10 7.14 10.97 1.67
C GLU A 10 8.59 10.49 1.62
N THR A 11 9.34 10.76 2.67
CA THR A 11 10.82 10.69 2.65
C THR A 11 11.39 9.36 3.17
N ILE A 12 10.54 8.35 3.38
CA ILE A 12 10.99 7.03 3.84
C ILE A 12 11.26 6.15 2.63
N SER A 13 12.55 5.90 2.37
CA SER A 13 13.00 5.07 1.25
C SER A 13 13.06 3.57 1.57
N SER A 14 13.02 3.19 2.85
CA SER A 14 13.11 1.80 3.31
C SER A 14 12.18 1.57 4.48
N PRO A 15 10.92 1.26 4.23
CA PRO A 15 9.91 1.03 5.28
C PRO A 15 10.35 -0.01 6.31
N GLU A 16 11.04 -1.06 5.87
CA GLU A 16 11.51 -2.13 6.73
C GLU A 16 12.53 -1.67 7.77
N ILE A 17 13.37 -0.68 7.47
CA ILE A 17 14.32 -0.09 8.43
C ILE A 17 13.55 0.71 9.49
N PHE A 18 12.58 1.50 9.06
CA PHE A 18 11.72 2.24 9.98
C PHE A 18 10.92 1.31 10.90
N ILE A 19 10.35 0.23 10.33
CA ILE A 19 9.60 -0.78 11.06
C ILE A 19 10.48 -1.46 12.12
N ALA A 20 11.73 -1.79 11.80
CA ALA A 20 12.66 -2.41 12.74
C ALA A 20 12.87 -1.53 13.99
N VAL A 21 13.08 -0.22 13.80
CA VAL A 21 13.23 0.74 14.90
C VAL A 21 11.93 0.93 15.68
N ALA A 22 10.78 1.02 14.99
CA ALA A 22 9.48 1.15 15.62
C ALA A 22 9.10 -0.10 16.43
N ALA A 23 9.49 -1.27 15.96
CA ALA A 23 9.24 -2.54 16.64
C ALA A 23 9.92 -2.64 18.01
N ASP A 24 11.14 -2.12 18.12
CA ASP A 24 11.88 -2.07 19.39
C ASP A 24 11.20 -1.14 20.42
N ARG A 25 10.57 -0.06 19.94
CA ARG A 25 9.92 0.95 20.78
C ARG A 25 8.45 0.67 21.08
N THR A 26 7.86 -0.36 20.50
CA THR A 26 6.44 -0.70 20.63
C THR A 26 6.26 -2.18 20.97
N LYS A 27 5.12 -2.53 21.63
CA LYS A 27 4.87 -3.92 22.07
C LYS A 27 3.62 -4.54 21.46
N HIS A 28 2.63 -3.75 21.10
CA HIS A 28 1.30 -4.26 20.73
C HIS A 28 0.88 -3.88 19.32
N ILE A 29 1.25 -2.68 18.87
CA ILE A 29 0.86 -2.18 17.55
C ILE A 29 1.43 -3.06 16.44
N LYS A 30 0.61 -3.38 15.45
CA LYS A 30 1.06 -3.98 14.20
C LYS A 30 1.73 -2.92 13.33
N LEU A 31 2.77 -3.32 12.63
CA LEU A 31 3.60 -2.44 11.80
C LEU A 31 3.59 -2.98 10.38
N GLY A 32 3.23 -2.17 9.40
CA GLY A 32 3.10 -2.62 8.03
C GLY A 32 3.78 -1.72 7.02
N THR A 33 4.26 -2.33 5.95
CA THR A 33 4.61 -1.57 4.76
C THR A 33 3.33 -1.16 4.04
N GLY A 34 3.28 0.04 3.53
CA GLY A 34 2.11 0.54 2.84
C GLY A 34 2.52 1.50 1.72
N VAL A 35 3.32 1.00 0.78
CA VAL A 35 3.70 -0.39 0.46
C VAL A 35 5.21 -0.58 0.29
N ILE A 36 5.67 -1.82 0.02
CA ILE A 36 6.93 -2.08 -0.71
C ILE A 36 6.58 -2.13 -2.19
N SER A 37 7.28 -1.35 -3.00
CA SER A 37 7.13 -1.33 -4.46
C SER A 37 7.89 -2.51 -5.07
N LEU A 38 7.24 -3.67 -5.17
CA LEU A 38 7.89 -4.93 -5.57
C LEU A 38 8.75 -4.84 -6.85
N PRO A 39 8.35 -4.09 -7.90
CA PRO A 39 9.17 -3.96 -9.11
C PRO A 39 10.55 -3.33 -8.90
N TYR A 40 10.76 -2.66 -7.77
CA TYR A 40 12.02 -1.99 -7.44
C TYR A 40 13.00 -2.91 -6.70
N HIS A 41 12.57 -4.10 -6.31
CA HIS A 41 13.33 -4.99 -5.43
C HIS A 41 13.46 -6.41 -5.99
N HIS A 42 14.60 -7.04 -5.73
CA HIS A 42 14.73 -8.46 -5.98
C HIS A 42 13.80 -9.25 -5.00
N PRO A 43 12.88 -10.11 -5.50
CA PRO A 43 11.84 -10.73 -4.66
C PRO A 43 12.40 -11.60 -3.52
N PHE A 44 13.54 -12.26 -3.72
CA PHE A 44 14.23 -13.00 -2.67
C PHE A 44 14.63 -12.10 -1.50
N MET A 45 15.13 -10.90 -1.78
CA MET A 45 15.53 -9.96 -0.75
C MET A 45 14.34 -9.40 0.02
N VAL A 46 13.21 -9.17 -0.66
CA VAL A 46 11.97 -8.77 0.01
C VAL A 46 11.50 -9.87 0.97
N ALA A 47 11.39 -11.11 0.50
CA ALA A 47 10.97 -12.23 1.33
C ALA A 47 11.90 -12.42 2.55
N ASN A 48 13.21 -12.36 2.35
CA ASN A 48 14.22 -12.50 3.43
C ASN A 48 14.03 -11.42 4.51
N ARG A 49 13.98 -10.13 4.10
CA ARG A 49 13.86 -9.02 5.04
C ARG A 49 12.53 -9.05 5.80
N MET A 50 11.44 -9.36 5.12
CA MET A 50 10.14 -9.42 5.75
C MET A 50 9.99 -10.60 6.72
N VAL A 51 10.55 -11.77 6.40
CA VAL A 51 10.60 -12.90 7.34
C VAL A 51 11.48 -12.59 8.54
N GLN A 52 12.62 -11.92 8.37
CA GLN A 52 13.44 -11.45 9.49
C GLN A 52 12.67 -10.49 10.39
N LEU A 53 11.93 -9.52 9.81
CA LEU A 53 11.07 -8.60 10.57
C LEU A 53 9.93 -9.32 11.28
N ASP A 54 9.37 -10.37 10.71
CA ASP A 54 8.33 -11.18 11.33
C ASP A 54 8.84 -11.81 12.65
N HIS A 55 10.06 -12.30 12.65
CA HIS A 55 10.73 -12.76 13.87
C HIS A 55 11.04 -11.64 14.85
N MET A 56 11.62 -10.53 14.39
CA MET A 56 11.98 -9.39 15.25
C MET A 56 10.75 -8.75 15.90
N THR A 57 9.62 -8.76 15.21
CA THR A 57 8.35 -8.16 15.70
C THR A 57 7.47 -9.16 16.46
N HIS A 58 7.87 -10.44 16.53
CA HIS A 58 7.05 -11.54 17.08
C HIS A 58 5.65 -11.58 16.44
N GLY A 59 5.59 -11.56 15.11
CA GLY A 59 4.34 -11.67 14.34
C GLY A 59 3.51 -10.37 14.24
N ARG A 60 4.08 -9.21 14.57
CA ARG A 60 3.38 -7.93 14.44
C ARG A 60 3.58 -7.24 13.09
N VAL A 61 4.48 -7.74 12.24
CA VAL A 61 4.70 -7.15 10.92
C VAL A 61 3.60 -7.56 9.94
N MET A 62 3.27 -6.64 9.04
CA MET A 62 2.38 -6.86 7.89
C MET A 62 3.12 -6.42 6.62
N LEU A 63 2.92 -7.15 5.53
CA LEU A 63 3.50 -6.83 4.23
C LEU A 63 2.43 -6.23 3.30
N GLY A 64 2.51 -4.94 3.04
CA GLY A 64 1.79 -4.31 1.95
C GLY A 64 2.67 -4.25 0.71
N VAL A 65 2.13 -4.63 -0.43
CA VAL A 65 2.82 -4.67 -1.73
C VAL A 65 2.12 -3.81 -2.77
N GLY A 66 2.90 -3.19 -3.64
CA GLY A 66 2.39 -2.33 -4.71
C GLY A 66 3.29 -2.31 -5.94
N PRO A 67 2.81 -1.73 -7.06
CA PRO A 67 3.59 -1.63 -8.29
C PRO A 67 4.59 -0.47 -8.31
N GLY A 68 4.53 0.43 -7.34
CA GLY A 68 5.15 1.75 -7.42
C GLY A 68 4.22 2.77 -8.08
N ALA A 69 4.13 3.97 -7.51
CA ALA A 69 3.17 4.98 -7.92
C ALA A 69 3.79 6.21 -8.58
N LEU A 70 5.01 6.58 -8.17
CA LEU A 70 5.67 7.79 -8.65
C LEU A 70 6.51 7.53 -9.91
N PRO A 71 6.23 8.25 -11.02
CA PRO A 71 7.06 8.14 -12.22
C PRO A 71 8.53 8.49 -11.97
N GLY A 72 8.80 9.44 -11.06
CA GLY A 72 10.15 9.81 -10.66
C GLY A 72 10.95 8.67 -10.02
N ASP A 73 10.29 7.85 -9.20
CA ASP A 73 10.93 6.69 -8.57
C ASP A 73 11.36 5.66 -9.64
N ALA A 74 10.45 5.30 -10.54
CA ALA A 74 10.74 4.39 -11.64
C ALA A 74 11.85 4.94 -12.56
N TYR A 75 11.79 6.24 -12.89
CA TYR A 75 12.81 6.90 -13.72
C TYR A 75 14.20 6.81 -13.10
N MET A 76 14.35 7.16 -11.81
CA MET A 76 15.65 7.12 -11.13
C MET A 76 16.22 5.70 -11.03
N LEU A 77 15.35 4.69 -10.95
CA LEU A 77 15.73 3.28 -10.90
C LEU A 77 15.91 2.65 -12.29
N GLY A 78 15.69 3.40 -13.38
CA GLY A 78 15.79 2.89 -14.74
C GLY A 78 14.72 1.85 -15.09
N ILE A 79 13.55 1.93 -14.47
CA ILE A 79 12.45 0.99 -14.66
C ILE A 79 11.40 1.61 -15.58
N ASP A 80 11.02 0.87 -16.63
CA ASP A 80 9.91 1.25 -17.48
C ASP A 80 8.58 1.10 -16.73
N PRO A 81 7.82 2.20 -16.52
CA PRO A 81 6.55 2.17 -15.79
C PRO A 81 5.53 1.21 -16.39
N THR A 82 5.59 0.94 -17.69
CA THR A 82 4.66 0.00 -18.36
C THR A 82 4.86 -1.44 -17.91
N THR A 83 6.03 -1.80 -17.41
CA THR A 83 6.38 -3.15 -16.94
C THR A 83 6.05 -3.39 -15.47
N GLN A 84 5.78 -2.34 -14.69
CA GLN A 84 5.68 -2.43 -13.23
C GLN A 84 4.58 -3.39 -12.75
N ARG A 85 3.42 -3.42 -13.39
CA ARG A 85 2.32 -4.32 -13.00
C ARG A 85 2.66 -5.78 -13.24
N GLN A 86 3.29 -6.10 -14.36
CA GLN A 86 3.73 -7.45 -14.68
C GLN A 86 4.82 -7.90 -13.71
N ARG A 87 5.83 -7.04 -13.46
CA ARG A 87 6.90 -7.33 -12.48
C ARG A 87 6.35 -7.53 -11.07
N MET A 88 5.34 -6.75 -10.68
CA MET A 88 4.68 -6.90 -9.39
C MET A 88 4.01 -8.27 -9.25
N ASP A 89 3.22 -8.70 -10.25
CA ASP A 89 2.55 -9.99 -10.25
C ASP A 89 3.56 -11.14 -10.13
N GLU A 90 4.59 -11.10 -10.97
CA GLU A 90 5.66 -12.09 -10.97
C GLU A 90 6.41 -12.14 -9.62
N ALA A 91 6.87 -10.99 -9.13
CA ALA A 91 7.58 -10.90 -7.86
C ALA A 91 6.71 -11.34 -6.68
N PHE A 92 5.44 -10.98 -6.67
CA PHE A 92 4.54 -11.36 -5.58
C PHE A 92 4.33 -12.87 -5.51
N GLY A 93 4.13 -13.52 -6.66
CA GLY A 93 4.06 -14.98 -6.73
C GLY A 93 5.32 -15.65 -6.16
N ILE A 94 6.50 -15.13 -6.50
CA ILE A 94 7.78 -15.65 -6.00
C ILE A 94 7.95 -15.40 -4.49
N VAL A 95 7.58 -14.22 -3.99
CA VAL A 95 7.63 -13.91 -2.54
C VAL A 95 6.77 -14.89 -1.73
N LEU A 96 5.55 -15.17 -2.20
CA LEU A 96 4.67 -16.14 -1.54
C LEU A 96 5.24 -17.55 -1.56
N ARG A 97 5.75 -18.00 -2.70
CA ARG A 97 6.40 -19.32 -2.84
C ARG A 97 7.58 -19.46 -1.90
N LEU A 98 8.47 -18.47 -1.84
CA LEU A 98 9.63 -18.48 -0.92
C LEU A 98 9.22 -18.59 0.55
N MET A 99 8.09 -17.99 0.95
CA MET A 99 7.58 -18.05 2.32
C MET A 99 6.89 -19.38 2.64
N THR A 100 6.32 -20.07 1.65
CA THR A 100 5.43 -21.22 1.88
C THR A 100 6.02 -22.56 1.42
N GLU A 101 6.76 -22.59 0.32
CA GLU A 101 7.36 -23.83 -0.21
C GLU A 101 8.57 -24.27 0.60
N THR A 102 8.78 -25.58 0.69
CA THR A 102 9.90 -26.20 1.43
C THR A 102 11.07 -26.57 0.54
N GLU A 103 10.82 -26.70 -0.75
CA GLU A 103 11.85 -27.05 -1.73
C GLU A 103 12.52 -25.79 -2.30
N PRO A 104 13.80 -25.88 -2.69
CA PRO A 104 14.50 -24.78 -3.34
C PRO A 104 13.81 -24.35 -4.64
N ILE A 105 13.78 -23.04 -4.89
CA ILE A 105 13.16 -22.46 -6.07
C ILE A 105 14.24 -22.03 -7.06
N THR A 106 14.22 -22.60 -8.25
CA THR A 106 14.95 -22.10 -9.42
C THR A 106 13.94 -21.44 -10.35
N TYR A 107 14.16 -20.15 -10.66
CA TYR A 107 13.27 -19.36 -11.51
C TYR A 107 14.06 -18.30 -12.26
N LYS A 108 13.73 -18.07 -13.52
CA LYS A 108 14.36 -17.04 -14.34
C LYS A 108 13.30 -16.19 -15.02
N SER A 109 13.41 -14.89 -14.82
CA SER A 109 12.63 -13.87 -15.49
C SER A 109 13.54 -12.95 -16.33
N GLU A 110 12.94 -11.93 -16.94
CA GLU A 110 13.70 -10.92 -17.69
C GLU A 110 14.49 -9.97 -16.79
N TRP A 111 14.16 -9.86 -15.49
CA TRP A 111 14.72 -8.86 -14.59
C TRP A 111 15.30 -9.39 -13.28
N PHE A 112 15.09 -10.69 -12.96
CA PHE A 112 15.77 -11.39 -11.86
C PHE A 112 15.95 -12.87 -12.15
N GLU A 113 16.84 -13.51 -11.40
CA GLU A 113 17.06 -14.95 -11.45
C GLU A 113 17.21 -15.52 -10.04
N LEU A 114 16.60 -16.66 -9.78
CA LEU A 114 16.76 -17.49 -8.58
C LEU A 114 17.42 -18.80 -8.96
N ARG A 115 18.40 -19.23 -8.19
CA ARG A 115 19.08 -20.52 -8.35
C ARG A 115 19.07 -21.26 -7.02
N ASP A 116 18.26 -22.32 -6.94
CA ASP A 116 18.07 -23.13 -5.76
C ASP A 116 17.82 -22.28 -4.49
N ALA A 117 17.04 -21.20 -4.65
CA ALA A 117 16.81 -20.23 -3.61
C ALA A 117 15.84 -20.74 -2.55
N MET A 118 16.24 -20.62 -1.29
CA MET A 118 15.45 -20.99 -0.13
C MET A 118 15.72 -20.02 1.02
N LEU A 119 14.68 -19.61 1.74
CA LEU A 119 14.86 -18.79 2.93
C LEU A 119 15.50 -19.59 4.07
N GLN A 120 16.50 -19.04 4.73
CA GLN A 120 17.13 -19.66 5.90
C GLN A 120 16.18 -19.67 7.11
N LEU A 121 15.38 -18.61 7.27
CA LEU A 121 14.33 -18.53 8.28
C LEU A 121 12.98 -18.80 7.63
N ARG A 122 12.16 -19.64 8.27
CA ARG A 122 10.74 -19.77 7.90
C ARG A 122 9.94 -18.68 8.60
N PRO A 123 8.82 -18.19 8.03
CA PRO A 123 7.98 -17.18 8.67
C PRO A 123 7.66 -17.55 10.13
N TYR A 124 7.73 -16.58 11.02
CA TYR A 124 7.30 -16.73 12.42
C TYR A 124 5.78 -16.94 12.47
N THR A 125 5.04 -16.08 11.76
CA THR A 125 3.59 -16.21 11.57
C THR A 125 3.30 -17.28 10.50
N LYS A 126 2.34 -18.16 10.74
CA LYS A 126 2.00 -19.26 9.83
C LYS A 126 0.70 -19.02 9.07
N PRO A 127 0.65 -19.33 7.78
CA PRO A 127 1.74 -19.78 6.90
C PRO A 127 2.76 -18.67 6.59
N HIS A 128 2.38 -17.41 6.67
CA HIS A 128 3.18 -16.20 6.53
C HIS A 128 2.48 -15.02 7.25
N MET A 129 3.16 -13.88 7.41
CA MET A 129 2.56 -12.66 7.92
C MET A 129 1.37 -12.22 7.05
N HIS A 130 0.51 -11.36 7.61
CA HIS A 130 -0.58 -10.75 6.83
C HIS A 130 -0.04 -9.97 5.64
N ILE A 131 -0.61 -10.22 4.45
CA ILE A 131 -0.19 -9.57 3.20
C ILE A 131 -1.38 -8.85 2.57
N SER A 132 -1.16 -7.60 2.16
CA SER A 132 -2.16 -6.77 1.49
C SER A 132 -1.62 -6.22 0.18
N VAL A 133 -2.44 -6.20 -0.85
CA VAL A 133 -2.14 -5.58 -2.14
C VAL A 133 -2.75 -4.19 -2.20
N ALA A 134 -1.93 -3.19 -2.55
CA ALA A 134 -2.43 -1.84 -2.73
C ALA A 134 -3.28 -1.73 -3.99
N SER A 135 -4.47 -1.17 -3.82
CA SER A 135 -5.37 -0.84 -4.93
C SER A 135 -6.05 0.49 -4.66
N VAL A 136 -5.83 1.46 -5.51
CA VAL A 136 -6.38 2.81 -5.31
C VAL A 136 -7.72 2.97 -6.03
N GLN A 137 -7.77 2.70 -7.32
CA GLN A 137 -8.98 2.83 -8.16
C GLN A 137 -9.05 1.74 -9.24
N SER A 138 -7.92 1.15 -9.58
CA SER A 138 -7.84 0.17 -10.66
C SER A 138 -8.26 -1.21 -10.16
N PRO A 139 -9.11 -1.93 -10.89
CA PRO A 139 -9.48 -3.30 -10.56
C PRO A 139 -8.28 -4.26 -10.57
N ALA A 140 -7.18 -3.90 -11.22
CA ALA A 140 -5.99 -4.75 -11.32
C ALA A 140 -5.37 -5.10 -9.96
N GLY A 141 -5.35 -4.15 -8.99
CA GLY A 141 -4.82 -4.43 -7.65
C GLY A 141 -5.70 -5.40 -6.87
N VAL A 142 -7.01 -5.21 -6.91
CA VAL A 142 -7.95 -6.12 -6.22
C VAL A 142 -8.01 -7.49 -6.90
N ALA A 143 -7.92 -7.55 -8.23
CA ALA A 143 -7.82 -8.82 -8.96
C ALA A 143 -6.54 -9.57 -8.57
N LEU A 144 -5.41 -8.86 -8.43
CA LEU A 144 -4.16 -9.48 -7.98
C LEU A 144 -4.27 -9.99 -6.54
N ALA A 145 -4.94 -9.25 -5.64
CA ALA A 145 -5.22 -9.73 -4.29
C ALA A 145 -6.05 -11.03 -4.33
N GLY A 146 -7.11 -11.07 -5.12
CA GLY A 146 -7.92 -12.27 -5.34
C GLY A 146 -7.10 -13.45 -5.85
N LYS A 147 -6.31 -13.23 -6.91
CA LYS A 147 -5.43 -14.26 -7.52
C LYS A 147 -4.57 -14.99 -6.49
N TYR A 148 -4.07 -14.29 -5.50
CA TYR A 148 -3.16 -14.86 -4.48
C TYR A 148 -3.83 -15.11 -3.13
N GLY A 149 -5.10 -14.77 -2.94
CA GLY A 149 -5.80 -14.86 -1.65
C GLY A 149 -5.23 -13.89 -0.61
N ALA A 150 -4.73 -12.76 -1.05
CA ALA A 150 -4.23 -11.69 -0.19
C ALA A 150 -5.34 -10.70 0.15
N SER A 151 -5.16 -9.90 1.19
CA SER A 151 -6.08 -8.81 1.49
C SER A 151 -5.82 -7.57 0.63
N VAL A 152 -6.71 -6.59 0.72
CA VAL A 152 -6.67 -5.36 -0.06
C VAL A 152 -6.37 -4.18 0.86
N LEU A 153 -5.54 -3.25 0.38
CA LEU A 153 -5.26 -1.97 1.00
C LEU A 153 -5.67 -0.86 0.03
N THR A 154 -6.71 -0.10 0.36
CA THR A 154 -7.28 0.92 -0.54
C THR A 154 -7.21 2.29 0.10
N ILE A 155 -6.73 3.28 -0.64
CA ILE A 155 -6.89 4.69 -0.27
C ILE A 155 -8.27 5.13 -0.73
N THR A 156 -9.10 5.62 0.21
CA THR A 156 -10.40 6.21 -0.14
C THR A 156 -10.20 7.49 -0.94
N ARG A 157 -11.04 7.67 -1.96
CA ARG A 157 -11.04 8.87 -2.79
C ARG A 157 -12.44 9.45 -2.91
N PRO A 158 -12.56 10.73 -3.28
CA PRO A 158 -13.84 11.30 -3.65
C PRO A 158 -14.50 10.39 -4.68
N ARG A 159 -15.77 10.10 -4.47
CA ARG A 159 -16.56 9.45 -5.51
C ARG A 159 -16.68 10.43 -6.67
N ASP A 160 -16.13 10.05 -7.80
CA ASP A 160 -16.51 10.69 -9.05
C ASP A 160 -17.93 10.21 -9.38
N PRO A 161 -18.95 11.09 -9.33
CA PRO A 161 -20.32 10.67 -9.54
C PRO A 161 -20.47 10.11 -10.96
N GLY A 162 -20.55 8.77 -11.05
CA GLY A 162 -20.69 8.05 -12.32
C GLY A 162 -19.49 7.23 -12.78
N ALA A 163 -18.37 7.26 -12.07
CA ALA A 163 -17.26 6.32 -12.35
C ALA A 163 -17.49 4.99 -11.61
N PRO A 164 -17.72 3.87 -12.34
CA PRO A 164 -17.90 2.54 -11.72
C PRO A 164 -16.70 2.12 -10.87
N GLU A 165 -15.52 2.64 -11.20
CA GLU A 165 -14.23 2.33 -10.57
C GLU A 165 -14.08 2.94 -9.16
N SER A 166 -14.96 3.83 -8.75
CA SER A 166 -15.00 4.40 -7.39
C SER A 166 -15.91 3.62 -6.44
N ASP A 167 -16.62 2.61 -6.93
CA ASP A 167 -17.49 1.78 -6.10
C ASP A 167 -16.67 0.68 -5.41
N LEU A 168 -16.49 0.82 -4.10
CA LEU A 168 -15.79 -0.18 -3.29
C LEU A 168 -16.48 -1.56 -3.35
N ALA A 169 -17.80 -1.62 -3.48
CA ALA A 169 -18.52 -2.89 -3.60
C ALA A 169 -18.18 -3.58 -4.94
N ALA A 170 -18.13 -2.82 -6.03
CA ALA A 170 -17.71 -3.35 -7.32
C ALA A 170 -16.25 -3.86 -7.30
N LEU A 171 -15.34 -3.11 -6.65
CA LEU A 171 -13.96 -3.55 -6.47
C LEU A 171 -13.88 -4.85 -5.66
N TRP A 172 -14.71 -4.99 -4.62
CA TRP A 172 -14.74 -6.23 -3.84
C TRP A 172 -15.21 -7.43 -4.68
N THR A 173 -16.22 -7.25 -5.51
CA THR A 173 -16.69 -8.29 -6.43
C THR A 173 -15.56 -8.78 -7.34
N VAL A 174 -14.73 -7.89 -7.88
CA VAL A 174 -13.57 -8.27 -8.70
C VAL A 174 -12.57 -9.11 -7.89
N ALA A 175 -12.35 -8.80 -6.60
CA ALA A 175 -11.48 -9.60 -5.75
C ALA A 175 -12.04 -11.02 -5.53
N GLU A 176 -13.34 -11.15 -5.26
CA GLU A 176 -14.02 -12.43 -5.08
C GLU A 176 -14.01 -13.29 -6.35
N GLU A 177 -14.33 -12.69 -7.50
CA GLU A 177 -14.29 -13.36 -8.80
C GLU A 177 -12.89 -13.89 -9.13
N SER A 178 -11.88 -13.03 -8.98
CA SER A 178 -10.48 -13.45 -9.20
C SER A 178 -10.03 -14.52 -8.22
N ALA A 179 -10.44 -14.46 -6.96
CA ALA A 179 -10.15 -15.49 -5.97
C ALA A 179 -10.78 -16.85 -6.36
N ALA A 180 -12.04 -16.84 -6.80
CA ALA A 180 -12.73 -18.03 -7.25
C ALA A 180 -12.04 -18.67 -8.48
N GLU A 181 -11.62 -17.87 -9.47
CA GLU A 181 -10.88 -18.33 -10.65
C GLU A 181 -9.56 -19.03 -10.31
N HIS A 182 -8.90 -18.60 -9.21
CA HIS A 182 -7.60 -19.14 -8.79
C HIS A 182 -7.69 -20.10 -7.60
N ASN A 183 -8.88 -20.57 -7.24
CA ASN A 183 -9.12 -21.44 -6.09
C ASN A 183 -8.58 -20.84 -4.77
N LYS A 184 -8.76 -19.56 -4.59
CA LYS A 184 -8.41 -18.80 -3.38
C LYS A 184 -9.66 -18.29 -2.67
N VAL A 185 -9.47 -17.80 -1.46
CA VAL A 185 -10.51 -17.14 -0.66
C VAL A 185 -9.96 -15.79 -0.21
N VAL A 186 -10.75 -14.75 -0.33
CA VAL A 186 -10.48 -13.42 0.23
C VAL A 186 -11.47 -13.16 1.37
N ASN A 187 -11.00 -12.44 2.40
CA ASN A 187 -11.82 -12.10 3.55
C ASN A 187 -12.03 -10.58 3.58
N ARG A 188 -13.30 -10.16 3.52
CA ARG A 188 -13.65 -8.73 3.53
C ARG A 188 -13.24 -8.04 4.85
N ASP A 189 -13.21 -8.74 5.96
CA ASP A 189 -12.79 -8.19 7.25
C ASP A 189 -11.29 -7.80 7.27
N ASP A 190 -10.52 -8.35 6.34
CA ASP A 190 -9.10 -8.02 6.17
C ASP A 190 -8.86 -6.83 5.24
N TRP A 191 -9.89 -6.32 4.56
CA TRP A 191 -9.77 -5.13 3.73
C TRP A 191 -9.51 -3.89 4.59
N ARG A 192 -8.44 -3.17 4.27
CA ARG A 192 -8.05 -1.94 4.96
C ARG A 192 -8.32 -0.73 4.07
N LEU A 193 -9.08 0.23 4.60
CA LEU A 193 -9.29 1.53 3.99
C LEU A 193 -8.38 2.56 4.67
N VAL A 194 -7.64 3.31 3.87
CA VAL A 194 -6.79 4.41 4.34
C VAL A 194 -7.53 5.71 4.13
N ILE A 195 -7.81 6.41 5.21
CA ILE A 195 -8.50 7.70 5.21
C ILE A 195 -7.61 8.69 5.98
N PRO A 196 -7.26 9.84 5.43
CA PRO A 196 -6.60 10.90 6.18
C PRO A 196 -7.51 11.43 7.29
N VAL A 197 -6.99 11.44 8.52
CA VAL A 197 -7.72 11.90 9.71
C VAL A 197 -6.87 12.92 10.44
N HIS A 198 -7.47 14.05 10.85
CA HIS A 198 -6.84 15.03 11.72
C HIS A 198 -7.80 15.41 12.84
N ILE A 199 -7.38 15.17 14.10
CA ILE A 199 -8.20 15.38 15.30
C ILE A 199 -7.55 16.45 16.17
N ALA A 200 -8.34 17.40 16.67
CA ALA A 200 -7.96 18.35 17.70
C ALA A 200 -9.05 18.46 18.79
N GLU A 201 -8.85 19.27 19.81
CA GLU A 201 -9.83 19.46 20.88
C GLU A 201 -11.17 20.03 20.37
N THR A 202 -11.13 20.83 19.31
CA THR A 202 -12.32 21.40 18.67
C THR A 202 -12.21 21.30 17.16
N ARG A 203 -13.35 21.17 16.48
CA ARG A 203 -13.43 21.20 15.01
C ARG A 203 -12.74 22.43 14.40
N LYS A 204 -12.94 23.61 15.02
CA LYS A 204 -12.31 24.86 14.57
C LYS A 204 -10.80 24.78 14.60
N GLU A 205 -10.24 24.22 15.66
CA GLU A 205 -8.80 24.06 15.80
C GLU A 205 -8.25 23.02 14.82
N ALA A 206 -8.93 21.87 14.65
CA ALA A 206 -8.55 20.85 13.69
C ALA A 206 -8.44 21.40 12.27
N PHE A 207 -9.43 22.15 11.82
CA PHE A 207 -9.41 22.82 10.51
C PHE A 207 -8.29 23.86 10.40
N ALA A 208 -8.07 24.67 11.44
CA ALA A 208 -7.00 25.65 11.43
C ALA A 208 -5.60 25.01 11.29
N GLN A 209 -5.37 23.92 12.00
CA GLN A 209 -4.12 23.16 11.94
C GLN A 209 -3.95 22.46 10.58
N ALA A 210 -4.98 21.80 10.08
CA ALA A 210 -4.94 21.09 8.79
C ALA A 210 -4.68 22.02 7.61
N ARG A 211 -5.22 23.25 7.61
CA ARG A 211 -5.03 24.24 6.54
C ARG A 211 -3.57 24.64 6.31
N LEU A 212 -2.70 24.47 7.29
CA LEU A 212 -1.29 24.84 7.18
C LEU A 212 -0.50 23.93 6.20
N GLY A 213 -0.91 22.68 6.05
CA GLY A 213 -0.14 21.72 5.27
C GLY A 213 -0.95 20.77 4.40
N ALA A 214 -2.11 20.31 4.84
CA ALA A 214 -2.85 19.27 4.14
C ALA A 214 -3.35 19.68 2.74
N GLY A 215 -3.80 20.94 2.58
CA GLY A 215 -4.17 21.47 1.27
C GLY A 215 -3.00 21.54 0.29
N ARG A 216 -1.81 21.93 0.79
CA ARG A 216 -0.58 21.92 -0.01
C ARG A 216 -0.17 20.50 -0.38
N TYR A 217 -0.27 19.54 0.55
CA TYR A 217 0.01 18.14 0.28
C TYR A 217 -0.88 17.61 -0.85
N GLN A 218 -2.17 17.91 -0.83
CA GLN A 218 -3.08 17.53 -1.91
C GLN A 218 -2.66 18.18 -3.25
N ALA A 219 -2.47 19.49 -3.29
CA ALA A 219 -2.15 20.23 -4.51
C ALA A 219 -0.75 19.88 -5.06
N GLU A 220 0.27 19.87 -4.22
CA GLU A 220 1.65 19.68 -4.65
C GLU A 220 2.00 18.21 -4.89
N TYR A 221 1.48 17.30 -4.10
CA TYR A 221 1.79 15.88 -4.23
C TYR A 221 0.79 15.14 -5.12
N PHE A 222 -0.49 15.12 -4.79
CA PHE A 222 -1.45 14.34 -5.58
C PHE A 222 -1.76 14.98 -6.94
N GLU A 223 -1.98 16.25 -6.99
CA GLU A 223 -2.35 16.92 -8.25
C GLU A 223 -1.11 17.15 -9.11
N HIS A 224 -0.12 17.87 -8.63
CA HIS A 224 1.06 18.22 -9.42
C HIS A 224 2.01 17.04 -9.63
N THR A 225 2.46 16.35 -8.55
CA THR A 225 3.48 15.30 -8.67
C THR A 225 2.93 14.00 -9.23
N MET A 226 1.74 13.59 -8.83
CA MET A 226 1.10 12.37 -9.34
C MET A 226 0.25 12.61 -10.60
N GLY A 227 0.15 13.86 -11.07
CA GLY A 227 -0.62 14.21 -12.28
C GLY A 227 -2.10 13.92 -12.15
N ARG A 228 -2.69 14.19 -10.98
CA ARG A 228 -4.12 14.01 -10.75
C ARG A 228 -4.87 15.31 -11.06
N ASP A 229 -6.12 15.17 -11.50
CA ASP A 229 -6.99 16.32 -11.70
C ASP A 229 -7.20 17.05 -10.37
N PRO A 230 -7.27 18.40 -10.39
CA PRO A 230 -7.56 19.20 -9.22
C PRO A 230 -8.89 18.79 -8.58
N VAL A 231 -8.92 18.71 -7.25
CA VAL A 231 -10.17 18.43 -6.51
C VAL A 231 -11.14 19.56 -6.61
N ILE A 232 -10.62 20.79 -6.64
CA ILE A 232 -11.39 22.04 -6.82
C ILE A 232 -10.56 23.09 -7.57
N ASP A 233 -11.24 23.98 -8.25
CA ASP A 233 -10.65 25.22 -8.75
C ASP A 233 -10.55 26.23 -7.60
N GLY A 234 -9.35 26.49 -7.09
CA GLY A 234 -9.15 27.47 -6.04
C GLY A 234 -7.87 27.32 -5.24
N PRO A 235 -7.69 28.16 -4.23
CA PRO A 235 -6.49 28.12 -3.41
C PRO A 235 -6.46 26.86 -2.53
N PRO A 236 -5.25 26.33 -2.23
CA PRO A 236 -5.08 25.09 -1.46
C PRO A 236 -5.80 25.05 -0.10
N GLU A 237 -6.00 26.21 0.51
CA GLU A 237 -6.69 26.32 1.81
C GLU A 237 -8.17 25.91 1.74
N LYS A 238 -8.79 25.96 0.54
CA LYS A 238 -10.18 25.53 0.32
C LYS A 238 -10.30 24.05 -0.03
N ILE A 239 -9.21 23.40 -0.40
CA ILE A 239 -9.20 21.96 -0.71
C ILE A 239 -9.71 21.15 0.47
N ILE A 240 -9.34 21.54 1.68
CA ILE A 240 -9.70 20.82 2.91
C ILE A 240 -11.21 20.76 3.11
N ASP A 241 -11.90 21.89 2.90
CA ASP A 241 -13.35 21.95 3.04
C ASP A 241 -14.02 20.98 2.05
N ALA A 242 -13.58 20.99 0.79
CA ALA A 242 -14.10 20.08 -0.23
C ALA A 242 -13.80 18.61 0.07
N MET A 243 -12.62 18.28 0.58
CA MET A 243 -12.23 16.91 0.92
C MET A 243 -13.01 16.37 2.12
N VAL A 244 -13.36 17.22 3.07
CA VAL A 244 -14.23 16.85 4.20
C VAL A 244 -15.69 16.73 3.75
N ASP A 245 -16.17 17.69 2.96
CA ASP A 245 -17.56 17.70 2.48
C ASP A 245 -17.89 16.49 1.60
N ASN A 246 -16.92 15.99 0.83
CA ASN A 246 -17.09 14.78 0.01
C ASN A 246 -16.74 13.46 0.74
N GLY A 247 -16.36 13.53 2.03
CA GLY A 247 -16.09 12.37 2.87
C GLY A 247 -14.74 11.68 2.61
N THR A 248 -13.83 12.31 1.88
CA THR A 248 -12.50 11.75 1.60
C THR A 248 -11.57 11.90 2.79
N TRP A 249 -11.67 13.01 3.52
CA TRP A 249 -10.90 13.30 4.73
C TRP A 249 -11.82 13.47 5.93
N ILE A 250 -11.34 13.10 7.10
CA ILE A 250 -12.02 13.31 8.37
C ILE A 250 -11.18 14.34 9.15
N ILE A 251 -11.75 15.53 9.36
CA ILE A 251 -11.09 16.60 10.12
C ILE A 251 -12.11 17.13 11.13
N GLY A 252 -11.77 17.06 12.42
CA GLY A 252 -12.71 17.49 13.43
C GLY A 252 -12.25 17.26 14.86
N ASP A 253 -13.19 17.35 15.77
CA ASP A 253 -13.00 16.89 17.14
C ASP A 253 -13.24 15.36 17.26
N PRO A 254 -13.08 14.78 18.48
CA PRO A 254 -13.30 13.35 18.65
C PRO A 254 -14.70 12.86 18.23
N ASP A 255 -15.74 13.68 18.40
CA ASP A 255 -17.10 13.32 18.05
C ASP A 255 -17.34 13.33 16.52
N ASP A 256 -16.60 14.19 15.78
CA ASP A 256 -16.62 14.19 14.32
C ASP A 256 -15.87 12.97 13.72
N CYS A 257 -14.99 12.32 14.48
CA CYS A 257 -14.05 11.31 13.98
C CYS A 257 -14.42 9.87 14.39
N ILE A 258 -15.44 9.69 15.22
CA ILE A 258 -15.97 8.41 15.68
C ILE A 258 -17.32 8.13 15.01
#